data_13b064ef08a743598039ae1c4d61bafd
#
_entry.id   13b064ef08a743598039ae1c4d61bafd
#
_cell.length_a   1.000
_cell.length_b   1.000
_cell.length_c   1.000
_cell.angle_alpha   90.00
_cell.angle_beta   90.00
_cell.angle_gamma   90.00
#
_symmetry.space_group_name_H-M   'P 1'
#
loop_
_entity.id
_entity.type
_entity.pdbx_description
1 polymer ?
#
loop_
_entity_poly.entity_id
_entity_poly.type
_entity_poly.pdbx_seq_one_letter_code
_entity_poly.pdbx_strand_id
1 'polypeptide(L)'
;MRWLVPVFLATVFLCCAAPPPAAAAGPRETPVVLAVQKASPAVVNISTETVTRAQPPFRGFSPLFDEFFRDFFGDVPGPERRQRGLGSGVLIQADGTILTNEHVIQNASRIVVTRASGEEYEARLVGADSRTDLAVLKVDAEGPLPFVPMGTSADLMIGETVIAIGNPFGLSHTVTTGVVSALNRTIRGANERTYTDFIQTDASINPGNSGGPLLNILGELVGINSAIYQRAEGIGFAIPIDKARRIVESLLAHGRVQRAWLGLHVQDLTADLARHFGVVGRPGVLVTRVFEDSPAYAAGLDRGDVLLELDGMPLRDRDGFFERLAGYTVGTRLRLRVAGRGGERTVEVEAREIPADYATALSESWLGLRVEVNSPALARRHGLATQRGLVVAEVRRGSAAAGAGIEPGDVVRQVNGVTVDDTEQYREALLAASQRETVVLLVQRGRAGYYVSLNP
;
A
#
# COMPACT_ATOMS: atom_id res chain seq x y z
N MET A 1 56.45 66.78 33.89
CA MET A 1 56.85 65.47 33.31
C MET A 1 55.62 64.63 33.08
N ARG A 2 55.12 64.56 31.84
CA ARG A 2 53.98 63.79 31.47
C ARG A 2 54.48 62.61 30.64
N TRP A 3 54.28 61.37 31.12
CA TRP A 3 54.60 60.12 30.40
C TRP A 3 53.45 59.76 29.46
N LEU A 4 53.76 59.73 28.18
CA LEU A 4 52.86 59.18 27.11
C LEU A 4 53.15 57.67 27.01
N VAL A 5 52.10 56.85 27.23
CA VAL A 5 52.13 55.39 26.99
C VAL A 5 51.60 55.16 25.60
N PRO A 6 52.29 54.48 24.68
CA PRO A 6 51.76 54.14 23.35
C PRO A 6 50.84 52.91 23.48
N VAL A 7 49.58 53.05 23.02
CA VAL A 7 48.63 51.94 22.83
C VAL A 7 48.98 51.26 21.52
N PHE A 8 49.45 50.03 21.56
CA PHE A 8 49.61 49.16 20.42
C PHE A 8 48.23 48.55 20.06
N LEU A 9 47.68 48.95 18.93
CA LEU A 9 46.48 48.33 18.35
C LEU A 9 46.91 47.08 17.57
N ALA A 10 46.69 45.88 18.15
CA ALA A 10 46.89 44.61 17.45
C ALA A 10 45.70 44.33 16.50
N THR A 11 45.91 44.51 15.23
CA THR A 11 44.93 44.16 14.17
C THR A 11 44.98 42.64 13.97
N VAL A 12 43.98 41.91 14.46
CA VAL A 12 43.82 40.49 14.19
C VAL A 12 43.26 40.33 12.78
N PHE A 13 44.09 39.92 11.83
CA PHE A 13 43.66 39.47 10.51
C PHE A 13 42.97 38.09 10.64
N LEU A 14 41.64 38.08 10.64
CA LEU A 14 40.83 36.87 10.52
C LEU A 14 40.96 36.35 9.08
N CYS A 15 41.86 35.42 8.85
CA CYS A 15 42.02 34.76 7.55
C CYS A 15 40.80 33.84 7.33
N CYS A 16 39.76 34.33 6.66
CA CYS A 16 38.69 33.48 6.13
C CYS A 16 39.30 32.54 5.08
N ALA A 17 39.65 31.32 5.50
CA ALA A 17 39.98 30.25 4.54
C ALA A 17 38.72 29.96 3.71
N ALA A 18 38.78 30.28 2.44
CA ALA A 18 37.76 29.88 1.49
C ALA A 18 37.64 28.32 1.51
N PRO A 19 36.45 27.76 1.50
CA PRO A 19 36.30 26.31 1.40
C PRO A 19 37.00 25.81 0.11
N PRO A 20 37.68 24.65 0.17
CA PRO A 20 38.33 24.10 -1.01
C PRO A 20 37.31 23.97 -2.14
N PRO A 21 37.69 24.29 -3.40
CA PRO A 21 36.81 24.10 -4.52
C PRO A 21 36.37 22.63 -4.58
N ALA A 22 35.06 22.39 -4.71
CA ALA A 22 34.53 21.07 -4.94
C ALA A 22 35.27 20.47 -6.15
N ALA A 23 35.84 19.26 -5.99
CA ALA A 23 36.53 18.59 -7.07
C ALA A 23 35.60 18.55 -8.30
N ALA A 24 36.05 19.10 -9.43
CA ALA A 24 35.27 19.08 -10.66
C ALA A 24 35.07 17.61 -11.08
N ALA A 25 33.79 17.21 -11.25
CA ALA A 25 33.44 15.87 -11.72
C ALA A 25 34.20 15.56 -13.02
N GLY A 26 34.75 14.37 -13.14
CA GLY A 26 35.45 13.95 -14.37
C GLY A 26 34.49 13.90 -15.56
N PRO A 27 34.98 13.95 -16.80
CA PRO A 27 34.15 14.03 -18.00
C PRO A 27 33.18 12.85 -18.20
N ARG A 28 33.35 11.76 -17.46
CA ARG A 28 32.49 10.56 -17.45
C ARG A 28 31.57 10.49 -16.23
N GLU A 29 31.71 11.36 -15.25
CA GLU A 29 30.90 11.44 -14.03
C GLU A 29 29.66 12.28 -14.30
N THR A 30 28.71 11.69 -15.00
CA THR A 30 27.40 12.31 -15.23
C THR A 30 26.56 12.33 -13.94
N PRO A 31 25.52 13.17 -13.83
CA PRO A 31 24.60 13.11 -12.68
C PRO A 31 24.07 11.71 -12.38
N VAL A 32 23.79 10.92 -13.43
CA VAL A 32 23.35 9.52 -13.29
C VAL A 32 24.42 8.67 -12.60
N VAL A 33 25.70 8.79 -13.04
CA VAL A 33 26.81 8.03 -12.44
C VAL A 33 26.96 8.39 -10.96
N LEU A 34 26.88 9.66 -10.61
CA LEU A 34 27.00 10.12 -9.21
C LEU A 34 25.83 9.64 -8.35
N ALA A 35 24.60 9.70 -8.88
CA ALA A 35 23.41 9.18 -8.19
C ALA A 35 23.52 7.67 -7.91
N VAL A 36 23.98 6.90 -8.93
CA VAL A 36 24.21 5.45 -8.80
C VAL A 36 25.28 5.14 -7.75
N GLN A 37 26.43 5.82 -7.80
CA GLN A 37 27.51 5.63 -6.83
C GLN A 37 27.07 5.91 -5.40
N LYS A 38 26.25 6.95 -5.21
CA LYS A 38 25.70 7.34 -3.91
C LYS A 38 24.69 6.31 -3.36
N ALA A 39 23.80 5.81 -4.20
CA ALA A 39 22.67 4.99 -3.77
C ALA A 39 22.95 3.48 -3.78
N SER A 40 23.81 2.98 -4.67
CA SER A 40 24.08 1.54 -4.82
C SER A 40 24.47 0.82 -3.52
N PRO A 41 25.28 1.39 -2.61
CA PRO A 41 25.63 0.70 -1.36
C PRO A 41 24.43 0.37 -0.47
N ALA A 42 23.30 1.07 -0.65
CA ALA A 42 22.07 0.86 0.09
C ALA A 42 21.08 -0.08 -0.61
N VAL A 43 21.34 -0.48 -1.86
CA VAL A 43 20.49 -1.42 -2.58
C VAL A 43 20.90 -2.85 -2.27
N VAL A 44 19.93 -3.65 -1.86
CA VAL A 44 20.17 -5.02 -1.39
C VAL A 44 19.44 -6.04 -2.26
N ASN A 45 19.98 -7.25 -2.31
CA ASN A 45 19.27 -8.43 -2.80
C ASN A 45 18.41 -9.00 -1.67
N ILE A 46 17.22 -9.47 -2.00
CA ILE A 46 16.34 -10.19 -1.09
C ILE A 46 16.09 -11.58 -1.64
N SER A 47 16.55 -12.58 -0.91
CA SER A 47 16.29 -14.00 -1.17
C SER A 47 15.31 -14.55 -0.16
N THR A 48 14.28 -15.26 -0.64
CA THR A 48 13.27 -15.87 0.22
C THR A 48 13.28 -17.39 0.07
N GLU A 49 13.10 -18.10 1.16
CA GLU A 49 12.92 -19.55 1.17
C GLU A 49 11.49 -19.86 1.60
N THR A 50 10.77 -20.65 0.81
CA THR A 50 9.45 -21.16 1.16
C THR A 50 9.53 -22.66 1.38
N VAL A 51 9.17 -23.15 2.57
CA VAL A 51 9.07 -24.58 2.88
C VAL A 51 7.64 -25.02 2.65
N THR A 52 7.36 -25.62 1.49
CA THR A 52 6.05 -26.19 1.20
C THR A 52 6.03 -27.65 1.64
N ARG A 53 5.34 -27.97 2.73
CA ARG A 53 4.92 -29.35 3.03
C ARG A 53 3.89 -29.75 1.98
N ALA A 54 4.11 -30.89 1.31
CA ALA A 54 3.30 -31.39 0.21
C ALA A 54 1.79 -31.38 0.55
N GLN A 55 1.09 -30.39 0.04
CA GLN A 55 -0.36 -30.40 -0.21
C GLN A 55 -0.58 -30.06 -1.69
N PRO A 56 -1.66 -30.58 -2.33
CA PRO A 56 -1.86 -30.40 -3.76
C PRO A 56 -1.94 -28.91 -4.12
N PRO A 57 -1.55 -28.54 -5.36
CA PRO A 57 -1.25 -27.16 -5.71
C PRO A 57 -2.51 -26.31 -5.70
N PHE A 58 -2.68 -25.49 -4.67
CA PHE A 58 -3.57 -24.34 -4.74
C PHE A 58 -2.83 -23.24 -5.49
N ARG A 59 -3.33 -22.90 -6.68
CA ARG A 59 -2.88 -21.78 -7.49
C ARG A 59 -3.09 -20.48 -6.72
N GLY A 60 -2.03 -19.78 -6.35
CA GLY A 60 -2.10 -18.56 -5.55
C GLY A 60 -1.11 -17.45 -5.91
N PHE A 61 -0.29 -17.63 -6.96
CA PHE A 61 0.62 -16.60 -7.44
C PHE A 61 0.16 -16.01 -8.77
N SER A 62 0.65 -14.80 -9.11
CA SER A 62 0.49 -14.27 -10.46
C SER A 62 1.09 -15.31 -11.44
N PRO A 63 0.32 -15.85 -12.37
CA PRO A 63 0.79 -16.86 -13.31
C PRO A 63 2.06 -16.46 -14.06
N LEU A 64 2.29 -15.16 -14.23
CA LEU A 64 3.44 -14.58 -14.93
C LEU A 64 4.73 -14.66 -14.10
N PHE A 65 4.64 -14.55 -12.76
CA PHE A 65 5.82 -14.68 -11.89
C PHE A 65 6.27 -16.14 -11.82
N ASP A 66 5.32 -17.07 -11.74
CA ASP A 66 5.58 -18.53 -11.75
C ASP A 66 6.12 -19.01 -13.11
N GLU A 67 5.67 -18.42 -14.23
CA GLU A 67 6.11 -18.73 -15.57
C GLU A 67 7.54 -18.25 -15.81
N PHE A 68 7.88 -17.02 -15.40
CA PHE A 68 9.25 -16.48 -15.48
C PHE A 68 10.24 -17.29 -14.64
N PHE A 69 9.87 -17.65 -13.40
CA PHE A 69 10.74 -18.48 -12.56
C PHE A 69 10.94 -19.89 -13.13
N ARG A 70 9.93 -20.48 -13.75
CA ARG A 70 10.02 -21.77 -14.44
C ARG A 70 10.94 -21.71 -15.65
N ASP A 71 10.81 -20.69 -16.46
CA ASP A 71 11.61 -20.53 -17.70
C ASP A 71 13.07 -20.22 -17.41
N PHE A 72 13.37 -19.55 -16.29
CA PHE A 72 14.74 -19.13 -15.96
C PHE A 72 15.49 -20.13 -15.07
N PHE A 73 14.81 -20.85 -14.18
CA PHE A 73 15.43 -21.76 -13.21
C PHE A 73 15.13 -23.25 -13.45
N GLY A 74 14.30 -23.57 -14.43
CA GLY A 74 13.93 -24.94 -14.79
C GLY A 74 13.07 -25.65 -13.75
N ASP A 75 12.33 -26.69 -14.18
CA ASP A 75 11.64 -27.61 -13.28
C ASP A 75 12.67 -28.52 -12.57
N VAL A 76 12.98 -28.24 -11.30
CA VAL A 76 13.80 -29.13 -10.47
C VAL A 76 12.88 -30.11 -9.74
N PRO A 77 12.88 -31.38 -10.09
CA PRO A 77 12.11 -32.41 -9.37
C PRO A 77 12.80 -32.78 -8.05
N GLY A 78 12.12 -32.61 -6.92
CA GLY A 78 12.60 -33.07 -5.62
C GLY A 78 11.49 -33.18 -4.60
N PRO A 79 11.62 -34.06 -3.56
CA PRO A 79 10.58 -34.32 -2.57
C PRO A 79 10.34 -33.16 -1.57
N GLU A 80 11.21 -32.15 -1.53
CA GLU A 80 11.01 -30.88 -0.82
C GLU A 80 11.31 -29.74 -1.80
N ARG A 81 10.25 -29.07 -2.30
CA ARG A 81 10.42 -27.86 -3.11
C ARG A 81 10.80 -26.69 -2.18
N ARG A 82 12.07 -26.37 -2.14
CA ARG A 82 12.54 -25.05 -1.69
C ARG A 82 12.40 -24.09 -2.86
N GLN A 83 11.35 -23.34 -2.87
CA GLN A 83 11.19 -22.27 -3.85
C GLN A 83 11.95 -21.05 -3.34
N ARG A 84 12.91 -20.54 -4.12
CA ARG A 84 13.66 -19.32 -3.83
C ARG A 84 13.01 -18.18 -4.63
N GLY A 85 12.46 -17.19 -3.92
CA GLY A 85 12.10 -15.91 -4.51
C GLY A 85 13.33 -14.99 -4.53
N LEU A 86 13.45 -14.17 -5.55
CA LEU A 86 14.51 -13.17 -5.68
C LEU A 86 13.92 -11.81 -6.00
N GLY A 87 14.36 -10.78 -5.28
CA GLY A 87 13.98 -9.39 -5.52
C GLY A 87 15.03 -8.45 -4.97
N SER A 88 14.74 -7.18 -5.00
CA SER A 88 15.57 -6.12 -4.45
C SER A 88 14.89 -5.42 -3.29
N GLY A 89 15.69 -4.69 -2.52
CA GLY A 89 15.23 -3.77 -1.50
C GLY A 89 16.15 -2.57 -1.41
N VAL A 90 15.72 -1.56 -0.68
CA VAL A 90 16.52 -0.39 -0.38
C VAL A 90 16.55 -0.11 1.12
N LEU A 91 17.75 0.05 1.67
CA LEU A 91 17.96 0.54 3.03
C LEU A 91 17.51 2.01 3.09
N ILE A 92 16.54 2.33 3.94
CA ILE A 92 15.96 3.66 4.07
C ILE A 92 16.37 4.36 5.37
N GLN A 93 16.99 3.62 6.32
CA GLN A 93 17.54 4.14 7.56
C GLN A 93 18.85 3.40 7.89
N ALA A 94 19.74 4.11 8.60
CA ALA A 94 21.06 3.58 8.98
C ALA A 94 21.00 2.39 9.96
N ASP A 95 19.86 2.20 10.61
CA ASP A 95 19.62 1.15 11.59
C ASP A 95 19.26 -0.22 10.99
N GLY A 96 19.33 -0.36 9.66
CA GLY A 96 19.02 -1.59 8.94
C GLY A 96 17.55 -1.76 8.56
N THR A 97 16.78 -0.68 8.53
CA THR A 97 15.40 -0.68 8.01
C THR A 97 15.41 -0.69 6.48
N ILE A 98 14.74 -1.69 5.88
CA ILE A 98 14.70 -1.94 4.43
C ILE A 98 13.25 -1.84 3.95
N LEU A 99 13.07 -1.16 2.82
CA LEU A 99 11.81 -1.10 2.08
C LEU A 99 11.91 -1.97 0.84
N THR A 100 10.86 -2.76 0.58
CA THR A 100 10.72 -3.63 -0.60
C THR A 100 9.25 -3.80 -0.97
N ASN A 101 8.96 -4.60 -2.01
CA ASN A 101 7.58 -4.99 -2.31
C ASN A 101 7.10 -6.17 -1.45
N GLU A 102 5.80 -6.21 -1.17
CA GLU A 102 5.17 -7.32 -0.45
C GLU A 102 5.27 -8.63 -1.24
N HIS A 103 5.03 -8.59 -2.55
CA HIS A 103 5.10 -9.78 -3.40
C HIS A 103 6.50 -10.44 -3.42
N VAL A 104 7.59 -9.70 -3.15
CA VAL A 104 8.96 -10.24 -3.05
C VAL A 104 9.10 -11.17 -1.85
N ILE A 105 8.39 -10.88 -0.75
CA ILE A 105 8.53 -11.63 0.52
C ILE A 105 7.30 -12.49 0.85
N GLN A 106 6.33 -12.53 -0.03
CA GLN A 106 5.08 -13.24 0.18
C GLN A 106 5.32 -14.74 0.41
N ASN A 107 4.68 -15.31 1.45
CA ASN A 107 4.83 -16.70 1.89
C ASN A 107 6.26 -17.15 2.24
N ALA A 108 7.19 -16.22 2.45
CA ALA A 108 8.54 -16.53 2.87
C ALA A 108 8.54 -17.11 4.30
N SER A 109 9.16 -18.27 4.48
CA SER A 109 9.48 -18.83 5.80
C SER A 109 10.80 -18.29 6.36
N ARG A 110 11.69 -17.81 5.47
CA ARG A 110 12.97 -17.19 5.79
C ARG A 110 13.30 -16.12 4.77
N ILE A 111 13.84 -15.00 5.22
CA ILE A 111 14.24 -13.87 4.38
C ILE A 111 15.72 -13.62 4.63
N VAL A 112 16.53 -13.65 3.58
CA VAL A 112 17.95 -13.32 3.63
C VAL A 112 18.21 -12.11 2.76
N VAL A 113 18.89 -11.13 3.31
CA VAL A 113 19.29 -9.89 2.66
C VAL A 113 20.78 -9.95 2.41
N THR A 114 21.20 -9.77 1.14
CA THR A 114 22.61 -9.73 0.75
C THR A 114 22.94 -8.32 0.24
N ARG A 115 23.96 -7.69 0.82
CA ARG A 115 24.50 -6.40 0.35
C ARG A 115 25.42 -6.60 -0.84
N ALA A 116 25.69 -5.52 -1.57
CA ALA A 116 26.66 -5.52 -2.67
C ALA A 116 28.11 -5.88 -2.23
N SER A 117 28.43 -5.70 -0.94
CA SER A 117 29.69 -6.12 -0.32
C SER A 117 29.81 -7.64 -0.12
N GLY A 118 28.71 -8.38 -0.33
CA GLY A 118 28.62 -9.82 -0.11
C GLY A 118 28.21 -10.20 1.33
N GLU A 119 27.97 -9.23 2.19
CA GLU A 119 27.49 -9.49 3.55
C GLU A 119 26.02 -9.94 3.52
N GLU A 120 25.73 -11.00 4.27
CA GLU A 120 24.39 -11.57 4.38
C GLU A 120 23.83 -11.34 5.78
N TYR A 121 22.57 -10.99 5.83
CA TYR A 121 21.81 -10.79 7.06
C TYR A 121 20.50 -11.57 7.00
N GLU A 122 20.11 -12.20 8.09
CA GLU A 122 18.75 -12.67 8.25
C GLU A 122 17.85 -11.50 8.58
N ALA A 123 16.79 -11.30 7.77
CA ALA A 123 15.88 -10.20 7.94
C ALA A 123 14.58 -10.66 8.61
N ARG A 124 14.10 -9.87 9.56
CA ARG A 124 12.75 -10.04 10.12
C ARG A 124 11.75 -9.11 9.42
N LEU A 125 10.55 -9.61 9.23
CA LEU A 125 9.43 -8.79 8.75
C LEU A 125 8.95 -7.88 9.89
N VAL A 126 8.94 -6.57 9.64
CA VAL A 126 8.32 -5.58 10.53
C VAL A 126 6.83 -5.50 10.25
N GLY A 127 6.45 -5.45 8.98
CA GLY A 127 5.08 -5.47 8.52
C GLY A 127 5.01 -5.37 7.01
N ALA A 128 3.86 -5.76 6.46
CA ALA A 128 3.60 -5.72 5.02
C ALA A 128 2.17 -5.28 4.72
N ASP A 129 1.97 -4.73 3.53
CA ASP A 129 0.68 -4.31 3.02
C ASP A 129 0.48 -4.76 1.57
N SER A 130 -0.36 -5.77 1.38
CA SER A 130 -0.65 -6.33 0.06
C SER A 130 -1.47 -5.41 -0.85
N ARG A 131 -2.15 -4.38 -0.31
CA ARG A 131 -2.89 -3.41 -1.14
C ARG A 131 -1.97 -2.42 -1.83
N THR A 132 -0.92 -1.97 -1.14
CA THR A 132 0.07 -1.06 -1.72
C THR A 132 1.28 -1.78 -2.27
N ASP A 133 1.37 -3.12 -2.09
CA ASP A 133 2.51 -3.95 -2.47
C ASP A 133 3.83 -3.48 -1.83
N LEU A 134 3.79 -3.14 -0.54
CA LEU A 134 4.96 -2.70 0.23
C LEU A 134 5.21 -3.57 1.44
N ALA A 135 6.48 -3.78 1.77
CA ALA A 135 6.92 -4.45 2.98
C ALA A 135 8.13 -3.75 3.60
N VAL A 136 8.17 -3.74 4.92
CA VAL A 136 9.30 -3.23 5.72
C VAL A 136 9.98 -4.41 6.40
N LEU A 137 11.27 -4.54 6.14
CA LEU A 137 12.14 -5.52 6.77
C LEU A 137 13.13 -4.84 7.70
N LYS A 138 13.67 -5.60 8.63
CA LYS A 138 14.72 -5.16 9.55
C LYS A 138 15.84 -6.19 9.59
N VAL A 139 17.07 -5.71 9.44
CA VAL A 139 18.28 -6.49 9.70
C VAL A 139 19.02 -5.92 10.90
N ASP A 140 19.68 -6.78 11.64
CA ASP A 140 20.53 -6.38 12.78
C ASP A 140 21.99 -6.41 12.29
N ALA A 141 22.66 -5.24 12.29
CA ALA A 141 24.02 -5.06 11.86
C ALA A 141 24.87 -4.43 12.97
N GLU A 142 26.16 -4.76 13.00
CA GLU A 142 27.12 -4.16 13.91
C GLU A 142 27.54 -2.75 13.42
N GLY A 143 26.68 -1.75 13.60
CA GLY A 143 26.95 -0.37 13.23
C GLY A 143 26.03 0.17 12.12
N PRO A 144 26.20 1.46 11.76
CA PRO A 144 25.32 2.11 10.80
C PRO A 144 25.52 1.60 9.39
N LEU A 145 24.44 1.27 8.72
CA LEU A 145 24.42 0.85 7.32
C LEU A 145 24.24 2.06 6.39
N PRO A 146 24.78 2.00 5.15
CA PRO A 146 24.46 2.98 4.12
C PRO A 146 22.97 2.94 3.80
N PHE A 147 22.37 4.10 3.62
CA PHE A 147 20.93 4.21 3.30
C PHE A 147 20.66 5.33 2.29
N VAL A 148 19.53 5.24 1.60
CA VAL A 148 19.03 6.29 0.73
C VAL A 148 17.90 7.00 1.46
N PRO A 149 18.01 8.34 1.67
CA PRO A 149 16.90 9.08 2.28
C PRO A 149 15.71 9.12 1.33
N MET A 150 14.51 8.99 1.88
CA MET A 150 13.29 9.16 1.12
C MET A 150 13.14 10.62 0.68
N GLY A 151 13.15 10.86 -0.64
CA GLY A 151 12.88 12.15 -1.27
C GLY A 151 11.39 12.48 -1.29
N THR A 152 10.93 13.16 -2.34
CA THR A 152 9.50 13.43 -2.61
C THR A 152 9.13 12.99 -4.01
N SER A 153 7.88 12.59 -4.19
CA SER A 153 7.30 12.28 -5.50
C SER A 153 6.25 13.30 -5.92
N ALA A 154 5.96 14.30 -5.07
CA ALA A 154 4.91 15.28 -5.30
C ALA A 154 5.26 16.31 -6.38
N ASP A 155 6.56 16.57 -6.60
CA ASP A 155 7.10 17.55 -7.55
C ASP A 155 7.70 16.93 -8.81
N LEU A 156 7.55 15.61 -9.00
CA LEU A 156 8.02 14.91 -10.20
C LEU A 156 7.41 15.49 -11.48
N MET A 157 8.26 15.66 -12.49
CA MET A 157 7.85 16.17 -13.79
C MET A 157 7.91 15.09 -14.86
N ILE A 158 6.92 15.09 -15.76
CA ILE A 158 6.95 14.22 -16.95
C ILE A 158 8.16 14.62 -17.80
N GLY A 159 8.98 13.62 -18.19
CA GLY A 159 10.24 13.83 -18.90
C GLY A 159 11.46 13.94 -17.98
N GLU A 160 11.28 14.01 -16.65
CA GLU A 160 12.39 13.97 -15.69
C GLU A 160 13.12 12.63 -15.73
N THR A 161 14.46 12.68 -15.74
CA THR A 161 15.29 11.48 -15.75
C THR A 161 15.18 10.72 -14.43
N VAL A 162 14.90 9.43 -14.52
CA VAL A 162 14.87 8.52 -13.39
C VAL A 162 15.81 7.33 -13.58
N ILE A 163 16.25 6.75 -12.46
CA ILE A 163 17.22 5.68 -12.40
C ILE A 163 16.62 4.56 -11.56
N ALA A 164 16.42 3.40 -12.15
CA ALA A 164 16.03 2.19 -11.44
C ALA A 164 17.26 1.34 -11.13
N ILE A 165 17.41 0.93 -9.86
CA ILE A 165 18.49 0.05 -9.43
C ILE A 165 17.91 -1.21 -8.82
N GLY A 166 18.51 -2.36 -9.17
CA GLY A 166 18.23 -3.64 -8.55
C GLY A 166 19.50 -4.42 -8.28
N ASN A 167 19.36 -5.47 -7.49
CA ASN A 167 20.44 -6.43 -7.21
C ASN A 167 19.91 -7.87 -7.31
N PRO A 168 19.53 -8.31 -8.52
CA PRO A 168 18.75 -9.55 -8.70
C PRO A 168 19.45 -10.84 -8.23
N PHE A 169 20.78 -10.83 -8.12
CA PHE A 169 21.55 -12.04 -7.78
C PHE A 169 22.53 -11.84 -6.63
N GLY A 170 22.53 -10.65 -5.98
CA GLY A 170 23.50 -10.33 -4.92
C GLY A 170 24.95 -10.16 -5.39
N LEU A 171 25.21 -10.31 -6.71
CA LEU A 171 26.56 -10.28 -7.27
C LEU A 171 26.95 -8.89 -7.78
N SER A 172 26.01 -8.15 -8.40
CA SER A 172 26.24 -6.82 -8.93
C SER A 172 24.90 -6.10 -9.16
N HIS A 173 24.91 -4.78 -9.04
CA HIS A 173 23.73 -3.98 -9.32
C HIS A 173 23.42 -3.96 -10.81
N THR A 174 22.14 -4.07 -11.14
CA THR A 174 21.60 -3.75 -12.46
C THR A 174 21.02 -2.34 -12.40
N VAL A 175 21.50 -1.48 -13.29
CA VAL A 175 21.05 -0.08 -13.39
C VAL A 175 20.37 0.12 -14.73
N THR A 176 19.17 0.66 -14.70
CA THR A 176 18.46 1.11 -15.90
C THR A 176 18.06 2.56 -15.74
N THR A 177 18.05 3.31 -16.84
CA THR A 177 17.66 4.73 -16.85
C THR A 177 16.54 4.96 -17.84
N GLY A 178 15.72 5.92 -17.54
CA GLY A 178 14.63 6.37 -18.40
C GLY A 178 14.10 7.71 -17.92
N VAL A 179 12.86 8.01 -18.26
CA VAL A 179 12.17 9.22 -17.82
C VAL A 179 10.86 8.88 -17.11
N VAL A 180 10.33 9.83 -16.36
CA VAL A 180 8.95 9.81 -15.91
C VAL A 180 8.06 9.96 -17.14
N SER A 181 7.43 8.87 -17.59
CA SER A 181 6.56 8.84 -18.78
C SER A 181 5.16 9.37 -18.49
N ALA A 182 4.66 9.09 -17.27
CA ALA A 182 3.37 9.60 -16.79
C ALA A 182 3.31 9.51 -15.26
N LEU A 183 2.40 10.28 -14.67
CA LEU A 183 2.09 10.26 -13.24
C LEU A 183 0.65 9.82 -13.02
N ASN A 184 0.37 9.38 -11.79
CA ASN A 184 -0.99 9.04 -11.32
C ASN A 184 -1.67 7.96 -12.19
N ARG A 185 -0.88 6.96 -12.61
CA ARG A 185 -1.42 5.85 -13.41
C ARG A 185 -2.18 4.88 -12.53
N THR A 186 -3.34 4.49 -13.05
CA THR A 186 -4.12 3.39 -12.52
C THR A 186 -3.90 2.17 -13.38
N ILE A 187 -3.48 1.06 -12.77
CA ILE A 187 -3.22 -0.20 -13.46
C ILE A 187 -4.05 -1.32 -12.81
N ARG A 188 -4.52 -2.23 -13.65
CA ARG A 188 -5.20 -3.45 -13.21
C ARG A 188 -4.21 -4.59 -13.26
N GLY A 189 -3.85 -5.12 -12.09
CA GLY A 189 -2.94 -6.26 -11.97
C GLY A 189 -3.56 -7.56 -12.47
N ALA A 190 -2.74 -8.59 -12.64
CA ALA A 190 -3.18 -9.92 -13.08
C ALA A 190 -4.14 -10.61 -12.10
N ASN A 191 -4.15 -10.19 -10.83
CA ASN A 191 -5.06 -10.64 -9.77
C ASN A 191 -6.39 -9.86 -9.73
N GLU A 192 -6.71 -9.11 -10.80
CA GLU A 192 -7.86 -8.19 -10.91
C GLU A 192 -7.85 -7.02 -9.91
N ARG A 193 -6.81 -6.86 -9.09
CA ARG A 193 -6.65 -5.72 -8.21
C ARG A 193 -6.31 -4.48 -9.01
N THR A 194 -6.89 -3.36 -8.63
CA THR A 194 -6.58 -2.05 -9.18
C THR A 194 -5.55 -1.38 -8.27
N TYR A 195 -4.49 -0.88 -8.87
CA TYR A 195 -3.46 -0.10 -8.18
C TYR A 195 -3.47 1.31 -8.73
N THR A 196 -3.48 2.31 -7.86
CA THR A 196 -3.58 3.73 -8.25
C THR A 196 -2.31 4.50 -7.94
N ASP A 197 -2.20 5.64 -8.60
CA ASP A 197 -1.18 6.65 -8.34
C ASP A 197 0.26 6.21 -8.66
N PHE A 198 0.46 5.26 -9.58
CA PHE A 198 1.79 4.84 -9.98
C PHE A 198 2.52 5.89 -10.80
N ILE A 199 3.84 5.96 -10.61
CA ILE A 199 4.77 6.60 -11.55
C ILE A 199 4.99 5.62 -12.69
N GLN A 200 4.75 6.06 -13.94
CA GLN A 200 5.11 5.30 -15.14
C GLN A 200 6.47 5.80 -15.64
N THR A 201 7.34 4.85 -16.03
CA THR A 201 8.67 5.13 -16.58
C THR A 201 8.96 4.19 -17.75
N ASP A 202 9.84 4.60 -18.66
CA ASP A 202 10.42 3.76 -19.72
C ASP A 202 11.77 3.14 -19.28
N ALA A 203 12.27 3.48 -18.08
CA ALA A 203 13.34 2.70 -17.45
C ALA A 203 12.89 1.23 -17.34
N SER A 204 13.72 0.31 -17.78
CA SER A 204 13.37 -1.12 -17.79
C SER A 204 13.17 -1.66 -16.36
N ILE A 205 11.93 -1.98 -16.01
CA ILE A 205 11.54 -2.63 -14.77
C ILE A 205 11.27 -4.11 -15.07
N ASN A 206 12.08 -4.99 -14.49
CA ASN A 206 12.03 -6.42 -14.71
C ASN A 206 12.11 -7.17 -13.38
N PRO A 207 11.74 -8.46 -13.34
CA PRO A 207 12.02 -9.31 -12.18
C PRO A 207 13.51 -9.20 -11.80
N GLY A 208 13.74 -8.86 -10.53
CA GLY A 208 15.07 -8.64 -9.99
C GLY A 208 15.35 -7.18 -9.58
N ASN A 209 14.77 -6.15 -10.24
CA ASN A 209 14.81 -4.79 -9.71
C ASN A 209 13.50 -4.40 -8.97
N SER A 210 12.49 -5.28 -8.97
CA SER A 210 11.27 -5.13 -8.17
C SER A 210 11.61 -5.02 -6.67
N GLY A 211 11.05 -4.04 -5.98
CA GLY A 211 11.36 -3.69 -4.59
C GLY A 211 12.59 -2.79 -4.42
N GLY A 212 13.41 -2.64 -5.46
CA GLY A 212 14.51 -1.69 -5.50
C GLY A 212 14.07 -0.24 -5.70
N PRO A 213 14.98 0.73 -5.54
CA PRO A 213 14.67 2.14 -5.64
C PRO A 213 14.48 2.61 -7.10
N LEU A 214 13.54 3.54 -7.28
CA LEU A 214 13.52 4.51 -8.36
C LEU A 214 14.05 5.84 -7.80
N LEU A 215 15.12 6.37 -8.42
CA LEU A 215 15.81 7.56 -7.98
C LEU A 215 15.67 8.68 -8.99
N ASN A 216 15.78 9.94 -8.54
CA ASN A 216 16.05 11.07 -9.39
C ASN A 216 17.57 11.22 -9.63
N ILE A 217 17.97 12.20 -10.45
CA ILE A 217 19.38 12.47 -10.78
C ILE A 217 20.22 12.98 -9.59
N LEU A 218 19.60 13.34 -8.47
CA LEU A 218 20.25 13.73 -7.23
C LEU A 218 20.54 12.53 -6.33
N GLY A 219 20.08 11.33 -6.73
CA GLY A 219 20.18 10.09 -5.98
C GLY A 219 19.23 10.06 -4.79
N GLU A 220 18.10 10.74 -4.87
CA GLU A 220 17.03 10.70 -3.89
C GLU A 220 15.98 9.68 -4.31
N LEU A 221 15.43 8.97 -3.32
CA LEU A 221 14.40 7.96 -3.53
C LEU A 221 13.07 8.64 -3.86
N VAL A 222 12.57 8.46 -5.08
CA VAL A 222 11.30 9.03 -5.56
C VAL A 222 10.21 7.97 -5.75
N GLY A 223 10.59 6.69 -5.76
CA GLY A 223 9.64 5.57 -5.84
C GLY A 223 10.27 4.22 -5.57
N ILE A 224 9.43 3.20 -5.47
CA ILE A 224 9.82 1.78 -5.37
C ILE A 224 9.39 1.05 -6.64
N ASN A 225 10.34 0.46 -7.33
CA ASN A 225 10.08 -0.27 -8.58
C ASN A 225 9.12 -1.43 -8.32
N SER A 226 8.13 -1.63 -9.20
CA SER A 226 7.17 -2.72 -9.08
C SER A 226 6.93 -3.38 -10.44
N ALA A 227 7.17 -4.69 -10.54
CA ALA A 227 7.00 -5.47 -11.75
C ALA A 227 5.59 -6.08 -11.89
N ILE A 228 4.57 -5.45 -11.30
CA ILE A 228 3.18 -5.96 -11.29
C ILE A 228 2.57 -6.03 -12.70
N TYR A 229 3.08 -5.24 -13.66
CA TYR A 229 2.53 -5.15 -15.01
C TYR A 229 3.61 -5.38 -16.07
N GLN A 230 3.58 -6.53 -16.74
CA GLN A 230 4.62 -6.95 -17.71
C GLN A 230 4.11 -7.09 -19.15
N ARG A 231 2.97 -6.48 -19.51
CA ARG A 231 2.34 -6.71 -20.82
C ARG A 231 2.90 -5.88 -21.98
N ALA A 232 3.84 -4.96 -21.73
CA ALA A 232 4.40 -4.11 -22.80
C ALA A 232 5.87 -3.76 -22.51
N GLU A 233 6.72 -3.89 -23.51
CA GLU A 233 8.10 -3.38 -23.45
C GLU A 233 8.12 -1.85 -23.33
N GLY A 234 9.06 -1.29 -22.57
CA GLY A 234 9.19 0.14 -22.34
C GLY A 234 8.14 0.77 -21.44
N ILE A 235 7.39 -0.03 -20.68
CA ILE A 235 6.43 0.45 -19.68
C ILE A 235 6.76 -0.17 -18.32
N GLY A 236 7.41 0.60 -17.48
CA GLY A 236 7.68 0.27 -16.07
C GLY A 236 6.79 1.08 -15.14
N PHE A 237 6.60 0.58 -13.92
CA PHE A 237 5.83 1.25 -12.88
C PHE A 237 6.59 1.28 -11.57
N ALA A 238 6.40 2.37 -10.81
CA ALA A 238 6.93 2.49 -9.46
C ALA A 238 5.88 3.09 -8.51
N ILE A 239 5.91 2.64 -7.27
CA ILE A 239 5.07 3.17 -6.18
C ILE A 239 5.68 4.49 -5.73
N PRO A 240 4.93 5.62 -5.74
CA PRO A 240 5.45 6.92 -5.32
C PRO A 240 5.97 6.91 -3.88
N ILE A 241 7.09 7.58 -3.64
CA ILE A 241 7.73 7.55 -2.31
C ILE A 241 6.90 8.24 -1.23
N ASP A 242 6.11 9.27 -1.55
CA ASP A 242 5.24 9.92 -0.57
C ASP A 242 4.09 9.00 -0.12
N LYS A 243 3.59 8.13 -1.02
CA LYS A 243 2.67 7.06 -0.65
C LYS A 243 3.37 6.01 0.21
N ALA A 244 4.57 5.59 -0.19
CA ALA A 244 5.35 4.60 0.54
C ALA A 244 5.72 5.08 1.95
N ARG A 245 6.08 6.36 2.12
CA ARG A 245 6.43 6.97 3.41
C ARG A 245 5.31 6.78 4.45
N ARG A 246 4.06 7.11 4.11
CA ARG A 246 2.92 6.96 5.01
C ARG A 246 2.71 5.49 5.44
N ILE A 247 2.86 4.59 4.50
CA ILE A 247 2.74 3.15 4.77
C ILE A 247 3.87 2.66 5.67
N VAL A 248 5.12 3.04 5.36
CA VAL A 248 6.31 2.70 6.18
C VAL A 248 6.17 3.20 7.61
N GLU A 249 5.77 4.46 7.82
CA GLU A 249 5.54 5.03 9.15
C GLU A 249 4.51 4.23 9.94
N SER A 250 3.39 3.84 9.31
CA SER A 250 2.38 3.00 9.95
C SER A 250 2.88 1.59 10.27
N LEU A 251 3.63 0.96 9.34
CA LEU A 251 4.22 -0.36 9.56
C LEU A 251 5.26 -0.35 10.69
N LEU A 252 6.12 0.67 10.76
CA LEU A 252 7.12 0.81 11.81
C LEU A 252 6.49 1.03 13.19
N ALA A 253 5.42 1.84 13.26
CA ALA A 253 4.76 2.18 14.51
C ALA A 253 3.86 1.04 15.04
N HIS A 254 3.20 0.30 14.16
CA HIS A 254 2.10 -0.60 14.54
C HIS A 254 2.24 -2.04 14.01
N GLY A 255 3.26 -2.33 13.19
CA GLY A 255 3.40 -3.62 12.50
C GLY A 255 2.35 -3.89 11.40
N ARG A 256 1.38 -2.99 11.24
CA ARG A 256 0.28 -3.05 10.26
C ARG A 256 -0.09 -1.65 9.77
N VAL A 257 -0.74 -1.57 8.62
CA VAL A 257 -1.24 -0.29 8.12
C VAL A 257 -2.56 0.06 8.80
N GLN A 258 -2.56 1.15 9.54
CA GLN A 258 -3.78 1.76 10.05
C GLN A 258 -4.40 2.63 8.95
N ARG A 259 -5.46 2.13 8.33
CA ARG A 259 -6.06 2.77 7.15
C ARG A 259 -6.90 3.98 7.51
N ALA A 260 -6.82 4.98 6.64
CA ALA A 260 -7.65 6.16 6.72
C ALA A 260 -9.14 5.79 6.62
N TRP A 261 -9.92 6.28 7.56
CA TRP A 261 -11.36 6.26 7.53
C TRP A 261 -11.90 7.69 7.61
N LEU A 262 -12.84 8.01 6.72
CA LEU A 262 -13.47 9.33 6.68
C LEU A 262 -14.90 9.29 7.23
N GLY A 263 -15.53 8.13 7.29
CA GLY A 263 -16.89 7.94 7.77
C GLY A 263 -17.96 8.45 6.81
N LEU A 264 -17.82 8.09 5.53
CA LEU A 264 -18.81 8.38 4.51
C LEU A 264 -19.00 7.20 3.55
N HIS A 265 -20.16 7.12 2.93
CA HIS A 265 -20.41 6.26 1.78
C HIS A 265 -20.57 7.11 0.53
N VAL A 266 -20.08 6.59 -0.59
CA VAL A 266 -20.17 7.21 -1.90
C VAL A 266 -20.71 6.23 -2.94
N GLN A 267 -21.29 6.77 -4.00
CA GLN A 267 -21.66 6.05 -5.20
C GLN A 267 -21.15 6.76 -6.45
N ASP A 268 -21.18 6.04 -7.58
CA ASP A 268 -20.84 6.63 -8.86
C ASP A 268 -21.78 7.74 -9.25
N LEU A 269 -21.22 8.78 -9.85
CA LEU A 269 -21.97 9.92 -10.35
C LEU A 269 -22.47 9.63 -11.77
N THR A 270 -23.71 9.16 -11.88
CA THR A 270 -24.33 8.96 -13.19
C THR A 270 -24.64 10.29 -13.88
N ALA A 271 -24.87 10.29 -15.20
CA ALA A 271 -25.21 11.48 -15.96
C ALA A 271 -26.48 12.18 -15.43
N ASP A 272 -27.46 11.42 -14.94
CA ASP A 272 -28.70 11.97 -14.35
C ASP A 272 -28.44 12.65 -13.01
N LEU A 273 -27.63 12.02 -12.16
CA LEU A 273 -27.20 12.59 -10.89
C LEU A 273 -26.34 13.85 -11.12
N ALA A 274 -25.42 13.81 -12.10
CA ALA A 274 -24.61 14.97 -12.44
C ALA A 274 -25.44 16.18 -12.86
N ARG A 275 -26.54 15.95 -13.60
CA ARG A 275 -27.52 17.00 -13.94
C ARG A 275 -28.28 17.50 -12.73
N HIS A 276 -28.73 16.60 -11.86
CA HIS A 276 -29.46 16.94 -10.64
C HIS A 276 -28.62 17.79 -9.66
N PHE A 277 -27.33 17.46 -9.51
CA PHE A 277 -26.40 18.15 -8.62
C PHE A 277 -25.62 19.30 -9.29
N GLY A 278 -25.90 19.64 -10.56
CA GLY A 278 -25.31 20.77 -11.25
C GLY A 278 -23.83 20.63 -11.61
N VAL A 279 -23.32 19.40 -11.74
CA VAL A 279 -21.89 19.08 -12.04
C VAL A 279 -21.74 18.38 -13.40
N VAL A 280 -22.56 18.77 -14.37
CA VAL A 280 -22.59 18.16 -15.71
C VAL A 280 -21.20 18.19 -16.39
N GLY A 281 -20.79 17.06 -16.97
CA GLY A 281 -19.52 16.94 -17.68
C GLY A 281 -18.28 16.83 -16.78
N ARG A 282 -18.47 16.75 -15.48
CA ARG A 282 -17.37 16.60 -14.51
C ARG A 282 -17.39 15.21 -13.88
N PRO A 283 -16.24 14.54 -13.80
CA PRO A 283 -16.13 13.31 -13.03
C PRO A 283 -16.27 13.63 -11.53
N GLY A 284 -16.71 12.64 -10.76
CA GLY A 284 -16.86 12.77 -9.31
C GLY A 284 -17.57 11.56 -8.70
N VAL A 285 -17.69 11.57 -7.40
CA VAL A 285 -18.46 10.59 -6.63
C VAL A 285 -19.46 11.28 -5.73
N LEU A 286 -20.68 10.74 -5.66
CA LEU A 286 -21.78 11.32 -4.87
C LEU A 286 -21.75 10.74 -3.45
N VAL A 287 -21.72 11.60 -2.43
CA VAL A 287 -21.86 11.22 -1.02
C VAL A 287 -23.31 10.81 -0.76
N THR A 288 -23.53 9.55 -0.42
CA THR A 288 -24.85 8.99 -0.12
C THR A 288 -25.15 8.97 1.37
N ARG A 289 -24.09 8.91 2.20
CA ARG A 289 -24.22 8.92 3.67
C ARG A 289 -22.97 9.51 4.30
N VAL A 290 -23.15 10.28 5.36
CA VAL A 290 -22.10 10.71 6.28
C VAL A 290 -22.48 10.18 7.67
N PHE A 291 -21.54 9.54 8.36
CA PHE A 291 -21.77 9.01 9.70
C PHE A 291 -21.57 10.11 10.74
N GLU A 292 -22.45 10.16 11.72
CA GLU A 292 -22.30 11.03 12.88
C GLU A 292 -20.97 10.74 13.59
N ASP A 293 -20.36 11.74 14.20
CA ASP A 293 -19.07 11.66 14.88
C ASP A 293 -17.87 11.25 14.00
N SER A 294 -18.06 11.18 12.67
CA SER A 294 -16.99 10.86 11.73
C SER A 294 -16.13 12.08 11.35
N PRO A 295 -14.91 11.86 10.81
CA PRO A 295 -14.11 12.94 10.25
C PRO A 295 -14.82 13.75 9.16
N ALA A 296 -15.56 13.09 8.28
CA ALA A 296 -16.33 13.73 7.23
C ALA A 296 -17.43 14.63 7.78
N TYR A 297 -18.15 14.17 8.84
CA TYR A 297 -19.16 14.95 9.54
C TYR A 297 -18.56 16.20 10.21
N ALA A 298 -17.45 16.01 10.94
CA ALA A 298 -16.74 17.11 11.60
C ALA A 298 -16.22 18.15 10.61
N ALA A 299 -15.88 17.73 9.39
CA ALA A 299 -15.43 18.61 8.31
C ALA A 299 -16.59 19.29 7.54
N GLY A 300 -17.86 19.03 7.92
CA GLY A 300 -19.02 19.62 7.30
C GLY A 300 -19.40 19.05 5.93
N LEU A 301 -19.06 17.78 5.67
CA LEU A 301 -19.57 17.04 4.52
C LEU A 301 -20.99 16.56 4.80
N ASP A 302 -21.82 16.59 3.78
CA ASP A 302 -23.21 16.20 3.85
C ASP A 302 -23.61 15.22 2.76
N ARG A 303 -24.73 14.52 2.99
CA ARG A 303 -25.39 13.73 1.95
C ARG A 303 -25.79 14.63 0.78
N GLY A 304 -25.42 14.24 -0.44
CA GLY A 304 -25.67 15.00 -1.67
C GLY A 304 -24.48 15.86 -2.09
N ASP A 305 -23.42 15.93 -1.31
CA ASP A 305 -22.15 16.49 -1.78
C ASP A 305 -21.54 15.61 -2.87
N VAL A 306 -20.94 16.21 -3.88
CA VAL A 306 -20.17 15.52 -4.92
C VAL A 306 -18.70 15.79 -4.69
N LEU A 307 -17.94 14.75 -4.38
CA LEU A 307 -16.48 14.81 -4.26
C LEU A 307 -15.88 14.78 -5.66
N LEU A 308 -15.17 15.84 -6.01
CA LEU A 308 -14.58 16.04 -7.34
C LEU A 308 -13.10 15.67 -7.37
N GLU A 309 -12.37 15.98 -6.30
CA GLU A 309 -10.94 15.74 -6.20
C GLU A 309 -10.56 15.33 -4.77
N LEU A 310 -9.52 14.52 -4.68
CA LEU A 310 -8.80 14.20 -3.45
C LEU A 310 -7.33 14.60 -3.64
N ASP A 311 -6.83 15.53 -2.81
CA ASP A 311 -5.48 16.12 -2.88
C ASP A 311 -5.11 16.61 -4.30
N GLY A 312 -6.05 17.33 -4.95
CA GLY A 312 -5.87 17.87 -6.30
C GLY A 312 -6.03 16.85 -7.43
N MET A 313 -6.28 15.59 -7.11
CA MET A 313 -6.43 14.53 -8.09
C MET A 313 -7.92 14.25 -8.36
N PRO A 314 -8.36 14.28 -9.63
CA PRO A 314 -9.73 14.04 -10.01
C PRO A 314 -10.22 12.65 -9.58
N LEU A 315 -11.41 12.59 -9.00
CA LEU A 315 -12.13 11.36 -8.68
C LEU A 315 -13.03 11.00 -9.86
N ARG A 316 -12.93 9.80 -10.38
CA ARG A 316 -13.70 9.37 -11.56
C ARG A 316 -14.93 8.54 -11.20
N ASP A 317 -14.72 7.63 -10.26
CA ASP A 317 -15.70 6.65 -9.82
C ASP A 317 -15.44 6.29 -8.34
N ARG A 318 -16.38 5.56 -7.78
CA ARG A 318 -16.34 5.09 -6.40
C ARG A 318 -15.12 4.22 -6.10
N ASP A 319 -14.81 3.30 -6.99
CA ASP A 319 -13.70 2.37 -6.78
C ASP A 319 -12.37 3.12 -6.76
N GLY A 320 -12.16 4.07 -7.69
CA GLY A 320 -11.01 4.96 -7.69
C GLY A 320 -10.88 5.84 -6.44
N PHE A 321 -12.01 6.28 -5.86
CA PHE A 321 -11.98 6.98 -4.58
C PHE A 321 -11.44 6.09 -3.45
N PHE A 322 -11.97 4.87 -3.29
CA PHE A 322 -11.54 3.96 -2.23
C PHE A 322 -10.13 3.43 -2.43
N GLU A 323 -9.73 3.14 -3.67
CA GLU A 323 -8.35 2.72 -3.97
C GLU A 323 -7.35 3.83 -3.63
N ARG A 324 -7.69 5.09 -3.92
CA ARG A 324 -6.86 6.21 -3.54
C ARG A 324 -6.84 6.43 -2.03
N LEU A 325 -7.99 6.36 -1.37
CA LEU A 325 -8.08 6.45 0.08
C LEU A 325 -7.25 5.38 0.80
N ALA A 326 -7.14 4.18 0.21
CA ALA A 326 -6.31 3.09 0.75
C ALA A 326 -4.81 3.43 0.83
N GLY A 327 -4.33 4.43 0.09
CA GLY A 327 -2.96 4.96 0.18
C GLY A 327 -2.72 5.94 1.33
N TYR A 328 -3.74 6.23 2.13
CA TYR A 328 -3.64 7.12 3.29
C TYR A 328 -3.76 6.35 4.60
N THR A 329 -3.17 6.91 5.64
CA THR A 329 -3.15 6.35 6.99
C THR A 329 -3.86 7.27 7.98
N VAL A 330 -4.15 6.74 9.16
CA VAL A 330 -4.71 7.51 10.28
C VAL A 330 -3.85 8.74 10.57
N GLY A 331 -4.49 9.88 10.88
CA GLY A 331 -3.84 11.17 11.16
C GLY A 331 -3.50 11.97 9.90
N THR A 332 -3.60 11.40 8.70
CA THR A 332 -3.36 12.16 7.46
C THR A 332 -4.49 13.18 7.23
N ARG A 333 -4.11 14.42 6.90
CA ARG A 333 -5.04 15.46 6.47
C ARG A 333 -5.19 15.40 4.96
N LEU A 334 -6.41 15.17 4.51
CA LEU A 334 -6.79 15.07 3.11
C LEU A 334 -7.57 16.32 2.70
N ARG A 335 -7.30 16.84 1.51
CA ARG A 335 -8.06 17.95 0.92
C ARG A 335 -9.03 17.43 -0.12
N LEU A 336 -10.31 17.62 0.12
CA LEU A 336 -11.40 17.25 -0.79
C LEU A 336 -11.95 18.51 -1.47
N ARG A 337 -11.98 18.52 -2.81
CA ARG A 337 -12.77 19.52 -3.56
C ARG A 337 -14.18 18.99 -3.73
N VAL A 338 -15.13 19.74 -3.27
CA VAL A 338 -16.51 19.30 -3.10
C VAL A 338 -17.45 20.27 -3.79
N ALA A 339 -18.39 19.79 -4.59
CA ALA A 339 -19.54 20.53 -5.06
C ALA A 339 -20.77 20.16 -4.22
N GLY A 340 -21.40 21.14 -3.58
CA GLY A 340 -22.56 20.96 -2.72
C GLY A 340 -23.58 22.08 -2.91
N ARG A 341 -24.61 22.11 -2.05
CA ARG A 341 -25.70 23.10 -2.13
C ARG A 341 -25.23 24.57 -2.09
N GLY A 342 -24.08 24.84 -1.46
CA GLY A 342 -23.48 26.17 -1.36
C GLY A 342 -22.49 26.51 -2.47
N GLY A 343 -22.36 25.70 -3.53
CA GLY A 343 -21.34 25.82 -4.56
C GLY A 343 -20.12 24.94 -4.28
N GLU A 344 -19.01 25.23 -4.97
CA GLU A 344 -17.76 24.49 -4.77
C GLU A 344 -16.99 25.02 -3.56
N ARG A 345 -16.42 24.10 -2.80
CA ARG A 345 -15.55 24.37 -1.66
C ARG A 345 -14.43 23.35 -1.54
N THR A 346 -13.36 23.71 -0.87
CA THR A 346 -12.32 22.79 -0.43
C THR A 346 -12.53 22.49 1.05
N VAL A 347 -12.51 21.23 1.40
CA VAL A 347 -12.71 20.72 2.76
C VAL A 347 -11.46 19.93 3.16
N GLU A 348 -10.91 20.24 4.34
CA GLU A 348 -9.85 19.43 4.93
C GLU A 348 -10.46 18.43 5.91
N VAL A 349 -10.08 17.16 5.74
CA VAL A 349 -10.57 16.06 6.59
C VAL A 349 -9.35 15.33 7.17
N GLU A 350 -9.27 15.25 8.50
CA GLU A 350 -8.24 14.46 9.17
C GLU A 350 -8.74 13.02 9.37
N ALA A 351 -8.10 12.07 8.67
CA ALA A 351 -8.47 10.67 8.73
C ALA A 351 -8.29 10.09 10.14
N ARG A 352 -9.24 9.28 10.59
CA ARG A 352 -9.18 8.57 11.87
C ARG A 352 -9.13 7.06 11.66
N GLU A 353 -8.87 6.33 12.72
CA GLU A 353 -9.06 4.89 12.75
C GLU A 353 -10.56 4.57 12.69
N ILE A 354 -10.89 3.46 12.04
CA ILE A 354 -12.26 2.96 12.02
C ILE A 354 -12.66 2.58 13.45
N PRO A 355 -13.74 3.13 14.02
CA PRO A 355 -14.18 2.76 15.35
C PRO A 355 -14.39 1.25 15.49
N ALA A 356 -14.00 0.68 16.63
CA ALA A 356 -14.06 -0.77 16.83
C ALA A 356 -15.48 -1.35 16.71
N ASP A 357 -16.49 -0.57 17.09
CA ASP A 357 -17.90 -0.91 17.01
C ASP A 357 -18.54 -0.61 15.64
N TYR A 358 -17.82 0.12 14.75
CA TYR A 358 -18.35 0.51 13.44
C TYR A 358 -18.75 -0.68 12.58
N ALA A 359 -17.97 -1.75 12.57
CA ALA A 359 -18.31 -2.94 11.78
C ALA A 359 -19.53 -3.68 12.36
N THR A 360 -19.69 -3.68 13.67
CA THR A 360 -20.90 -4.20 14.33
C THR A 360 -22.11 -3.35 13.95
N ALA A 361 -22.00 -2.03 14.10
CA ALA A 361 -23.04 -1.10 13.68
C ALA A 361 -23.34 -1.19 12.18
N LEU A 362 -22.33 -1.37 11.33
CA LEU A 362 -22.50 -1.58 9.89
C LEU A 362 -23.19 -2.92 9.61
N SER A 363 -22.77 -4.02 10.25
CA SER A 363 -23.42 -5.34 10.11
C SER A 363 -24.90 -5.26 10.46
N GLU A 364 -25.23 -4.65 11.57
CA GLU A 364 -26.63 -4.50 12.04
C GLU A 364 -27.44 -3.53 11.19
N SER A 365 -26.88 -2.35 10.85
CA SER A 365 -27.62 -1.31 10.12
C SER A 365 -27.73 -1.58 8.63
N TRP A 366 -26.71 -2.18 8.03
CA TRP A 366 -26.59 -2.41 6.60
C TRP A 366 -27.12 -3.78 6.21
N LEU A 367 -26.56 -4.88 6.77
CA LEU A 367 -27.02 -6.23 6.46
C LEU A 367 -28.23 -6.67 7.29
N GLY A 368 -28.38 -6.14 8.49
CA GLY A 368 -29.35 -6.57 9.47
C GLY A 368 -28.94 -7.84 10.22
N LEU A 369 -27.62 -8.04 10.38
CA LEU A 369 -27.02 -9.21 11.03
C LEU A 369 -26.28 -8.80 12.30
N ARG A 370 -26.54 -9.49 13.43
CA ARG A 370 -25.67 -9.52 14.58
C ARG A 370 -24.99 -10.88 14.64
N VAL A 371 -23.65 -10.87 14.63
CA VAL A 371 -22.83 -12.08 14.64
C VAL A 371 -22.00 -12.16 15.92
N GLU A 372 -21.72 -13.38 16.36
CA GLU A 372 -20.89 -13.68 17.54
C GLU A 372 -19.84 -14.74 17.19
N VAL A 373 -18.70 -14.72 17.89
CA VAL A 373 -17.66 -15.75 17.71
C VAL A 373 -18.24 -17.14 18.06
N ASN A 374 -18.01 -18.11 17.18
CA ASN A 374 -18.49 -19.46 17.37
C ASN A 374 -17.73 -20.15 18.51
N SER A 375 -18.28 -20.10 19.71
CA SER A 375 -17.76 -20.77 20.89
C SER A 375 -18.24 -22.23 20.96
N PRO A 376 -17.54 -23.11 21.73
CA PRO A 376 -18.02 -24.47 21.97
C PRO A 376 -19.42 -24.55 22.59
N ALA A 377 -19.81 -23.49 23.32
CA ALA A 377 -21.14 -23.41 23.93
C ALA A 377 -22.20 -23.08 22.85
N LEU A 378 -21.93 -22.10 21.97
CA LEU A 378 -22.82 -21.77 20.87
C LEU A 378 -22.92 -22.91 19.85
N ALA A 379 -21.79 -23.55 19.51
CA ALA A 379 -21.80 -24.72 18.62
C ALA A 379 -22.72 -25.82 19.13
N ARG A 380 -22.64 -26.15 20.43
CA ARG A 380 -23.56 -27.13 21.05
C ARG A 380 -25.01 -26.68 21.04
N ARG A 381 -25.27 -25.40 21.38
CA ARG A 381 -26.62 -24.81 21.43
C ARG A 381 -27.33 -24.87 20.07
N HIS A 382 -26.57 -24.62 18.99
CA HIS A 382 -27.09 -24.59 17.61
C HIS A 382 -26.83 -25.88 16.81
N GLY A 383 -26.28 -26.94 17.45
CA GLY A 383 -26.00 -28.24 16.79
C GLY A 383 -24.99 -28.13 15.65
N LEU A 384 -24.03 -27.22 15.76
CA LEU A 384 -23.05 -26.93 14.71
C LEU A 384 -21.94 -27.96 14.65
N ALA A 385 -21.63 -28.44 13.47
CA ALA A 385 -20.56 -29.43 13.24
C ALA A 385 -19.15 -28.78 13.25
N THR A 386 -19.05 -27.47 13.29
CA THR A 386 -17.79 -26.70 13.21
C THR A 386 -17.72 -25.67 14.32
N GLN A 387 -16.49 -25.34 14.74
CA GLN A 387 -16.22 -24.21 15.63
C GLN A 387 -15.64 -23.00 14.86
N ARG A 388 -15.51 -23.09 13.54
CA ARG A 388 -15.01 -22.01 12.70
C ARG A 388 -16.17 -21.15 12.21
N GLY A 389 -15.90 -19.86 11.92
CA GLY A 389 -16.86 -18.89 11.46
C GLY A 389 -17.58 -18.15 12.58
N LEU A 390 -18.46 -17.24 12.23
CA LEU A 390 -19.26 -16.48 13.18
C LEU A 390 -20.71 -16.91 13.14
N VAL A 391 -21.29 -17.14 14.31
CA VAL A 391 -22.71 -17.53 14.45
C VAL A 391 -23.58 -16.30 14.31
N VAL A 392 -24.61 -16.37 13.50
CA VAL A 392 -25.66 -15.35 13.41
C VAL A 392 -26.49 -15.43 14.69
N ALA A 393 -26.35 -14.44 15.55
CA ALA A 393 -27.09 -14.34 16.81
C ALA A 393 -28.50 -13.78 16.60
N GLU A 394 -28.63 -12.80 15.68
CA GLU A 394 -29.90 -12.12 15.42
C GLU A 394 -29.98 -11.65 13.95
N VAL A 395 -31.17 -11.69 13.39
CA VAL A 395 -31.49 -11.18 12.04
C VAL A 395 -32.64 -10.18 12.19
N ARG A 396 -32.39 -8.93 11.77
CA ARG A 396 -33.38 -7.87 11.81
C ARG A 396 -34.49 -8.09 10.78
N ARG A 397 -35.75 -8.04 11.23
CA ARG A 397 -36.90 -8.19 10.31
C ARG A 397 -36.89 -7.13 9.21
N GLY A 398 -37.18 -7.54 7.99
CA GLY A 398 -37.22 -6.64 6.81
C GLY A 398 -35.84 -6.20 6.32
N SER A 399 -34.75 -6.76 6.84
CA SER A 399 -33.40 -6.50 6.36
C SER A 399 -33.05 -7.30 5.12
N ALA A 400 -31.95 -6.96 4.45
CA ALA A 400 -31.41 -7.71 3.32
C ALA A 400 -31.12 -9.18 3.71
N ALA A 401 -30.57 -9.41 4.90
CA ALA A 401 -30.30 -10.77 5.40
C ALA A 401 -31.58 -11.57 5.64
N ALA A 402 -32.63 -10.96 6.20
CA ALA A 402 -33.92 -11.61 6.39
C ALA A 402 -34.58 -11.96 5.04
N GLY A 403 -34.52 -11.03 4.08
CA GLY A 403 -35.03 -11.24 2.69
C GLY A 403 -34.30 -12.38 1.95
N ALA A 404 -33.04 -12.58 2.27
CA ALA A 404 -32.20 -13.65 1.71
C ALA A 404 -32.30 -14.99 2.47
N GLY A 405 -33.14 -15.07 3.51
CA GLY A 405 -33.40 -16.29 4.25
C GLY A 405 -32.31 -16.71 5.26
N ILE A 406 -31.48 -15.76 5.69
CA ILE A 406 -30.54 -16.01 6.79
C ILE A 406 -31.31 -16.05 8.12
N GLU A 407 -30.96 -16.98 8.99
CA GLU A 407 -31.64 -17.22 10.26
C GLU A 407 -30.65 -17.25 11.43
N PRO A 408 -31.10 -16.94 12.66
CA PRO A 408 -30.28 -17.14 13.86
C PRO A 408 -29.83 -18.61 13.98
N GLY A 409 -28.54 -18.81 14.26
CA GLY A 409 -27.90 -20.13 14.30
C GLY A 409 -27.17 -20.50 12.99
N ASP A 410 -27.34 -19.76 11.91
CA ASP A 410 -26.47 -19.88 10.74
C ASP A 410 -25.04 -19.45 11.09
N VAL A 411 -24.06 -19.93 10.30
CA VAL A 411 -22.65 -19.57 10.49
C VAL A 411 -22.12 -18.86 9.25
N VAL A 412 -21.69 -17.61 9.39
CA VAL A 412 -20.98 -16.89 8.35
C VAL A 412 -19.55 -17.41 8.26
N ARG A 413 -19.18 -17.93 7.09
CA ARG A 413 -17.88 -18.53 6.78
C ARG A 413 -16.98 -17.63 5.93
N GLN A 414 -17.59 -16.88 5.03
CA GLN A 414 -16.87 -15.97 4.15
C GLN A 414 -17.73 -14.71 3.88
N VAL A 415 -17.03 -13.60 3.65
CA VAL A 415 -17.58 -12.36 3.13
C VAL A 415 -16.81 -12.04 1.85
N ASN A 416 -17.50 -12.00 0.70
CA ASN A 416 -16.90 -11.80 -0.63
C ASN A 416 -15.68 -12.71 -0.90
N GLY A 417 -15.75 -13.99 -0.50
CA GLY A 417 -14.68 -14.97 -0.69
C GLY A 417 -13.58 -14.94 0.38
N VAL A 418 -13.56 -13.94 1.25
CA VAL A 418 -12.61 -13.85 2.38
C VAL A 418 -13.14 -14.70 3.54
N THR A 419 -12.36 -15.69 3.99
CA THR A 419 -12.71 -16.51 5.15
C THR A 419 -12.68 -15.66 6.42
N VAL A 420 -13.71 -15.86 7.28
CA VAL A 420 -13.86 -15.14 8.54
C VAL A 420 -14.09 -16.17 9.67
N ASP A 421 -13.13 -16.26 10.59
CA ASP A 421 -13.16 -17.17 11.73
C ASP A 421 -13.25 -16.41 13.08
N ASP A 422 -13.00 -15.09 13.07
CA ASP A 422 -13.10 -14.21 14.23
C ASP A 422 -13.74 -12.86 13.88
N THR A 423 -14.02 -12.05 14.88
CA THR A 423 -14.68 -10.75 14.71
C THR A 423 -13.83 -9.73 13.99
N GLU A 424 -12.49 -9.81 14.10
CA GLU A 424 -11.59 -8.89 13.43
C GLU A 424 -11.55 -9.16 11.91
N GLN A 425 -11.40 -10.42 11.51
CA GLN A 425 -11.48 -10.83 10.10
C GLN A 425 -12.83 -10.49 9.48
N TYR A 426 -13.93 -10.70 10.24
CA TYR A 426 -15.27 -10.30 9.79
C TYR A 426 -15.38 -8.79 9.61
N ARG A 427 -14.85 -8.02 10.57
CA ARG A 427 -14.81 -6.56 10.51
C ARG A 427 -14.09 -6.08 9.26
N GLU A 428 -12.89 -6.56 9.02
CA GLU A 428 -12.10 -6.18 7.84
C GLU A 428 -12.78 -6.58 6.52
N ALA A 429 -13.30 -7.80 6.45
CA ALA A 429 -13.98 -8.29 5.27
C ALA A 429 -15.29 -7.52 5.00
N LEU A 430 -16.05 -7.19 6.05
CA LEU A 430 -17.29 -6.41 5.94
C LEU A 430 -17.03 -4.96 5.51
N LEU A 431 -15.98 -4.33 6.05
CA LEU A 431 -15.56 -3.00 5.65
C LEU A 431 -15.13 -2.96 4.18
N ALA A 432 -14.39 -3.97 3.72
CA ALA A 432 -14.05 -4.10 2.31
C ALA A 432 -15.30 -4.36 1.44
N ALA A 433 -16.26 -5.13 1.94
CA ALA A 433 -17.51 -5.43 1.26
C ALA A 433 -18.44 -4.22 1.19
N SER A 434 -18.46 -3.34 2.20
CA SER A 434 -19.29 -2.14 2.24
C SER A 434 -18.95 -1.12 1.15
N GLN A 435 -17.78 -1.27 0.55
CA GLN A 435 -17.34 -0.52 -0.61
C GLN A 435 -17.92 -1.06 -1.94
N ARG A 436 -18.80 -2.07 -1.91
CA ARG A 436 -19.44 -2.68 -3.08
C ARG A 436 -20.95 -2.57 -2.95
N GLU A 437 -21.66 -2.64 -4.08
CA GLU A 437 -23.13 -2.63 -4.09
C GLU A 437 -23.72 -3.93 -3.58
N THR A 438 -23.01 -5.03 -3.78
CA THR A 438 -23.44 -6.37 -3.42
C THR A 438 -22.45 -7.03 -2.49
N VAL A 439 -22.95 -7.65 -1.43
CA VAL A 439 -22.17 -8.48 -0.51
C VAL A 439 -22.56 -9.94 -0.71
N VAL A 440 -21.56 -10.79 -0.94
CA VAL A 440 -21.75 -12.23 -1.04
C VAL A 440 -21.26 -12.88 0.24
N LEU A 441 -22.16 -13.54 0.96
CA LEU A 441 -21.82 -14.31 2.15
C LEU A 441 -21.82 -15.81 1.81
N LEU A 442 -20.81 -16.55 2.26
CA LEU A 442 -20.93 -18.02 2.39
C LEU A 442 -21.48 -18.30 3.78
N VAL A 443 -22.69 -18.81 3.82
CA VAL A 443 -23.42 -19.13 5.05
C VAL A 443 -23.55 -20.65 5.16
N GLN A 444 -23.33 -21.19 6.36
CA GLN A 444 -23.50 -22.60 6.66
C GLN A 444 -24.66 -22.79 7.63
N ARG A 445 -25.60 -23.67 7.25
CA ARG A 445 -26.71 -24.15 8.10
C ARG A 445 -26.57 -25.66 8.27
N GLY A 446 -26.29 -26.11 9.49
CA GLY A 446 -25.99 -27.51 9.75
C GLY A 446 -24.75 -27.99 8.98
N ARG A 447 -24.94 -28.94 8.02
CA ARG A 447 -23.85 -29.45 7.16
C ARG A 447 -23.82 -28.82 5.76
N ALA A 448 -24.84 -28.05 5.40
CA ALA A 448 -24.95 -27.43 4.08
C ALA A 448 -24.36 -25.99 4.10
N GLY A 449 -23.56 -25.67 3.08
CA GLY A 449 -23.09 -24.31 2.82
C GLY A 449 -23.76 -23.75 1.56
N TYR A 450 -24.15 -22.48 1.59
CA TYR A 450 -24.76 -21.80 0.46
C TYR A 450 -24.28 -20.33 0.38
N TYR A 451 -24.20 -19.84 -0.85
CA TYR A 451 -23.88 -18.46 -1.08
C TYR A 451 -25.14 -17.60 -1.10
N VAL A 452 -25.08 -16.49 -0.39
CA VAL A 452 -26.15 -15.52 -0.29
C VAL A 452 -25.68 -14.19 -0.81
N SER A 453 -26.38 -13.64 -1.80
CA SER A 453 -26.10 -12.29 -2.32
C SER A 453 -27.02 -11.30 -1.64
N LEU A 454 -26.45 -10.30 -0.98
CA LEU A 454 -27.18 -9.24 -0.29
C LEU A 454 -26.96 -7.92 -1.04
N ASN A 455 -28.05 -7.20 -1.29
CA ASN A 455 -28.08 -5.83 -1.82
C ASN A 455 -28.71 -4.94 -0.75
N PRO A 456 -27.92 -4.45 0.21
CA PRO A 456 -28.44 -3.73 1.38
C PRO A 456 -28.87 -2.31 1.11
#